data_b2e5eeb9a84b00a886e35747d675ff5e
#
_entry.id   b2e5eeb9a84b00a886e35747d675ff5e
#
_cell.length_a   1.000
_cell.length_b   1.000
_cell.length_c   1.000
_cell.angle_alpha   90.00
_cell.angle_beta   90.00
_cell.angle_gamma   90.00
#
_symmetry.space_group_name_H-M   'P 1'
#
loop_
_entity.id
_entity.type
_entity.pdbx_description
1 polymer ?
#
loop_
_entity_poly.entity_id
_entity_poly.type
_entity_poly.pdbx_seq_one_letter_code
_entity_poly.pdbx_strand_id
1 'polypeptide(L)'
;GEERATALLELMEPEDAEDVLRLMTYEDYSAGGMMTTEPIVLTADSTVADALAAVRQKEISPALASQIYICRQPVETPTGRFIGVVHYQRLLREPPATLLGSIVDTDSKGVNPDASLHEVSSYLASYNMLSLPVVDANERLLGTVTVDDVLDHLLPENWRHDHRENSPVAFKTENL
;
A
#
# COMPACT_ATOMS: atom_id res chain seq x y z
N GLY A 1 -16.23 7.46 -21.00
CA GLY A 1 -15.61 7.69 -19.79
C GLY A 1 -16.49 8.06 -18.61
N GLU A 2 -16.76 9.32 -18.39
CA GLU A 2 -17.37 9.82 -17.12
C GLU A 2 -18.75 9.23 -16.80
N GLU A 3 -19.63 9.06 -17.80
CA GLU A 3 -20.97 8.47 -17.57
C GLU A 3 -20.92 7.03 -17.05
N ARG A 4 -19.91 6.23 -17.48
CA ARG A 4 -19.72 4.86 -16.98
C ARG A 4 -19.15 4.84 -15.57
N ALA A 5 -18.26 5.76 -15.23
CA ALA A 5 -17.71 5.89 -13.90
C ALA A 5 -18.82 6.27 -12.89
N THR A 6 -19.67 7.25 -13.23
CA THR A 6 -20.79 7.65 -12.40
C THR A 6 -21.78 6.51 -12.16
N ALA A 7 -22.12 5.74 -13.21
CA ALA A 7 -23.02 4.60 -13.09
C ALA A 7 -22.45 3.45 -12.23
N LEU A 8 -21.13 3.26 -12.24
CA LEU A 8 -20.48 2.29 -11.36
C LEU A 8 -20.47 2.75 -9.91
N LEU A 9 -20.19 4.02 -9.65
CA LEU A 9 -20.21 4.61 -8.31
C LEU A 9 -21.59 4.51 -7.64
N GLU A 10 -22.67 4.63 -8.42
CA GLU A 10 -24.05 4.46 -7.91
C GLU A 10 -24.38 3.01 -7.48
N LEU A 11 -23.61 2.04 -7.94
CA LEU A 11 -23.77 0.61 -7.61
C LEU A 11 -22.89 0.16 -6.44
N MET A 12 -21.96 1.01 -5.99
CA MET A 12 -21.03 0.72 -4.89
C MET A 12 -21.65 1.09 -3.55
N GLU A 13 -21.13 0.45 -2.49
CA GLU A 13 -21.43 0.92 -1.13
C GLU A 13 -20.93 2.35 -0.95
N PRO A 14 -21.63 3.20 -0.17
CA PRO A 14 -21.29 4.63 -0.05
C PRO A 14 -19.83 4.89 0.37
N GLU A 15 -19.29 4.07 1.26
CA GLU A 15 -17.90 4.18 1.75
C GLU A 15 -16.88 3.89 0.64
N ASP A 16 -17.10 2.83 -0.13
CA ASP A 16 -16.26 2.48 -1.29
C ASP A 16 -16.32 3.55 -2.38
N ALA A 17 -17.51 4.11 -2.62
CA ALA A 17 -17.71 5.16 -3.59
C ALA A 17 -16.96 6.46 -3.22
N GLU A 18 -16.92 6.83 -1.93
CA GLU A 18 -16.15 7.99 -1.46
C GLU A 18 -14.65 7.78 -1.66
N ASP A 19 -14.14 6.59 -1.42
CA ASP A 19 -12.71 6.26 -1.63
C ASP A 19 -12.33 6.35 -3.11
N VAL A 20 -13.16 5.79 -3.99
CA VAL A 20 -12.94 5.89 -5.45
C VAL A 20 -12.99 7.34 -5.91
N LEU A 21 -13.97 8.12 -5.46
CA LEU A 21 -14.07 9.55 -5.80
C LEU A 21 -12.82 10.32 -5.34
N ARG A 22 -12.32 10.05 -4.15
CA ARG A 22 -11.09 10.65 -3.63
C ARG A 22 -9.89 10.30 -4.49
N LEU A 23 -9.72 9.02 -4.88
CA LEU A 23 -8.64 8.58 -5.75
C LEU A 23 -8.71 9.25 -7.13
N MET A 24 -9.90 9.44 -7.67
CA MET A 24 -10.11 10.12 -8.96
C MET A 24 -9.70 11.61 -8.95
N THR A 25 -9.45 12.21 -7.79
CA THR A 25 -8.95 13.60 -7.71
C THR A 25 -7.45 13.73 -7.99
N TYR A 26 -6.70 12.63 -7.95
CA TYR A 26 -5.26 12.62 -8.20
C TYR A 26 -4.96 12.31 -9.67
N GLU A 27 -3.81 12.79 -10.14
CA GLU A 27 -3.31 12.45 -11.47
C GLU A 27 -2.88 10.97 -11.53
N ASP A 28 -3.15 10.27 -12.63
CA ASP A 28 -2.92 8.83 -12.79
C ASP A 28 -1.48 8.40 -12.48
N TYR A 29 -0.49 9.26 -12.76
CA TYR A 29 0.94 9.01 -12.56
C TYR A 29 1.50 9.70 -11.31
N SER A 30 0.64 10.10 -10.37
CA SER A 30 1.03 10.59 -9.06
C SER A 30 0.98 9.48 -7.99
N ALA A 31 1.62 9.69 -6.84
CA ALA A 31 1.54 8.76 -5.72
C ALA A 31 0.09 8.51 -5.29
N GLY A 32 -0.73 9.56 -5.26
CA GLY A 32 -2.16 9.46 -4.95
C GLY A 32 -2.97 8.68 -5.97
N GLY A 33 -2.64 8.81 -7.27
CA GLY A 33 -3.29 8.07 -8.34
C GLY A 33 -2.90 6.59 -8.42
N MET A 34 -1.68 6.26 -7.95
CA MET A 34 -1.16 4.88 -7.96
C MET A 34 -1.41 4.12 -6.64
N MET A 35 -1.72 4.81 -5.53
CA MET A 35 -1.82 4.19 -4.21
C MET A 35 -3.03 3.25 -4.08
N THR A 36 -2.87 2.24 -3.21
CA THR A 36 -4.00 1.52 -2.61
C THR A 36 -4.38 2.17 -1.29
N THR A 37 -5.69 2.22 -1.00
CA THR A 37 -6.25 2.78 0.23
C THR A 37 -6.39 1.77 1.36
N GLU A 38 -6.03 0.51 1.13
CA GLU A 38 -6.14 -0.60 2.09
C GLU A 38 -4.78 -1.13 2.58
N PRO A 39 -3.87 -0.26 3.10
CA PRO A 39 -2.66 -0.74 3.73
C PRO A 39 -2.96 -1.42 5.07
N ILE A 40 -2.01 -2.19 5.61
CA ILE A 40 -2.11 -2.71 6.98
C ILE A 40 -1.79 -1.56 7.95
N VAL A 41 -2.81 -1.10 8.68
CA VAL A 41 -2.68 -0.02 9.66
C VAL A 41 -3.04 -0.53 11.06
N LEU A 42 -2.17 -0.28 12.01
CA LEU A 42 -2.38 -0.59 13.43
C LEU A 42 -1.99 0.60 14.30
N THR A 43 -2.41 0.56 15.56
CA THR A 43 -2.04 1.57 16.56
C THR A 43 -0.77 1.18 17.32
N ALA A 44 -0.14 2.13 18.00
CA ALA A 44 1.09 1.91 18.75
C ALA A 44 0.92 0.97 19.96
N ASP A 45 -0.31 0.83 20.47
CA ASP A 45 -0.70 -0.07 21.55
C ASP A 45 -1.10 -1.48 21.09
N SER A 46 -1.18 -1.72 19.78
CA SER A 46 -1.28 -3.06 19.22
C SER A 46 -0.01 -3.87 19.45
N THR A 47 -0.13 -5.19 19.48
CA THR A 47 0.99 -6.10 19.72
C THR A 47 1.61 -6.66 18.45
N VAL A 48 2.78 -7.24 18.55
CA VAL A 48 3.42 -8.03 17.47
C VAL A 48 2.50 -9.18 17.03
N ALA A 49 1.78 -9.82 17.96
CA ALA A 49 0.83 -10.87 17.62
C ALA A 49 -0.31 -10.35 16.71
N ASP A 50 -0.85 -9.16 17.00
CA ASP A 50 -1.88 -8.52 16.17
C ASP A 50 -1.36 -8.22 14.77
N ALA A 51 -0.15 -7.68 14.67
CA ALA A 51 0.49 -7.39 13.40
C ALA A 51 0.75 -8.66 12.57
N LEU A 52 1.24 -9.74 13.19
CA LEU A 52 1.43 -11.02 12.52
C LEU A 52 0.10 -11.64 12.05
N ALA A 53 -0.98 -11.46 12.81
CA ALA A 53 -2.30 -11.90 12.39
C ALA A 53 -2.78 -11.15 11.15
N ALA A 54 -2.56 -9.83 11.09
CA ALA A 54 -2.89 -9.01 9.92
C ALA A 54 -2.09 -9.43 8.68
N VAL A 55 -0.77 -9.61 8.81
CA VAL A 55 0.12 -10.02 7.70
C VAL A 55 -0.22 -11.40 7.12
N ARG A 56 -0.82 -12.28 7.92
CA ARG A 56 -1.18 -13.66 7.50
C ARG A 56 -2.46 -13.77 6.69
N GLN A 57 -3.18 -12.69 6.48
CA GLN A 57 -4.38 -12.69 5.65
C GLN A 57 -4.00 -13.03 4.19
N LYS A 58 -4.75 -13.97 3.59
CA LYS A 58 -4.40 -14.53 2.27
C LYS A 58 -4.54 -13.55 1.10
N GLU A 59 -5.39 -12.56 1.29
CA GLU A 59 -5.74 -11.55 0.27
C GLU A 59 -4.66 -10.46 0.15
N ILE A 60 -3.78 -10.35 1.15
CA ILE A 60 -2.75 -9.30 1.19
C ILE A 60 -1.55 -9.70 0.33
N SER A 61 -1.17 -8.83 -0.61
CA SER A 61 0.00 -9.05 -1.45
C SER A 61 1.31 -9.02 -0.64
N PRO A 62 2.38 -9.71 -1.08
CA PRO A 62 3.69 -9.67 -0.41
C PRO A 62 4.24 -8.25 -0.23
N ALA A 63 4.00 -7.36 -1.18
CA ALA A 63 4.45 -5.97 -1.09
C ALA A 63 3.71 -5.21 0.03
N LEU A 64 2.39 -5.37 0.15
CA LEU A 64 1.59 -4.79 1.25
C LEU A 64 1.95 -5.41 2.60
N ALA A 65 2.18 -6.72 2.64
CA ALA A 65 2.58 -7.43 3.87
C ALA A 65 3.99 -7.07 4.36
N SER A 66 4.80 -6.38 3.54
CA SER A 66 6.20 -6.06 3.87
C SER A 66 6.37 -5.12 5.04
N GLN A 67 5.37 -4.29 5.32
CA GLN A 67 5.39 -3.34 6.44
C GLN A 67 3.99 -3.01 6.94
N ILE A 68 3.92 -2.67 8.22
CA ILE A 68 2.73 -2.24 8.92
C ILE A 68 2.87 -0.75 9.23
N TYR A 69 1.85 0.03 8.92
CA TYR A 69 1.82 1.45 9.20
C TYR A 69 1.23 1.71 10.58
N ILE A 70 1.95 2.48 11.38
CA ILE A 70 1.52 2.82 12.73
C ILE A 70 0.93 4.22 12.70
N CYS A 71 -0.35 4.32 13.06
CA CYS A 71 -1.10 5.56 13.06
C CYS A 71 -1.85 5.74 14.39
N ARG A 72 -2.26 6.99 14.66
CA ARG A 72 -3.32 7.24 15.64
C ARG A 72 -4.67 6.91 15.02
N GLN A 73 -5.68 6.69 15.86
CA GLN A 73 -7.04 6.51 15.38
C GLN A 73 -7.57 7.79 14.69
N PRO A 74 -8.45 7.65 13.67
CA PRO A 74 -8.93 6.39 13.09
C PRO A 74 -7.82 5.65 12.33
N VAL A 75 -7.96 4.32 12.18
CA VAL A 75 -7.00 3.48 11.42
C VAL A 75 -7.41 3.27 9.96
N GLU A 76 -8.66 3.54 9.63
CA GLU A 76 -9.16 3.60 8.26
C GLU A 76 -8.58 4.83 7.56
N THR A 77 -8.26 4.71 6.27
CA THR A 77 -7.70 5.82 5.48
C THR A 77 -8.80 6.82 5.04
N PRO A 78 -8.57 8.12 5.18
CA PRO A 78 -7.44 8.82 5.78
C PRO A 78 -7.35 8.60 7.29
N THR A 79 -6.21 8.11 7.74
CA THR A 79 -6.01 7.75 9.15
C THR A 79 -5.93 8.97 10.07
N GLY A 80 -5.81 8.74 11.37
CA GLY A 80 -5.24 9.72 12.27
C GLY A 80 -3.75 9.98 11.93
N ARG A 81 -3.03 10.64 12.82
CA ARG A 81 -1.62 10.99 12.57
C ARG A 81 -0.77 9.74 12.30
N PHE A 82 -0.06 9.75 11.18
CA PHE A 82 0.96 8.77 10.85
C PHE A 82 2.16 8.91 11.80
N ILE A 83 2.61 7.80 12.38
CA ILE A 83 3.71 7.76 13.37
C ILE A 83 4.98 7.18 12.73
N GLY A 84 4.83 6.11 11.94
CA GLY A 84 5.95 5.41 11.32
C GLY A 84 5.56 4.02 10.83
N VAL A 85 6.56 3.18 10.61
CA VAL A 85 6.38 1.84 10.08
C VAL A 85 7.02 0.78 10.98
N VAL A 86 6.50 -0.45 10.89
CA VAL A 86 7.15 -1.65 11.40
C VAL A 86 7.29 -2.64 10.26
N HIS A 87 8.53 -2.97 9.89
CA HIS A 87 8.79 -3.98 8.87
C HIS A 87 8.45 -5.38 9.38
N TYR A 88 7.86 -6.22 8.53
CA TYR A 88 7.47 -7.59 8.91
C TYR A 88 8.66 -8.42 9.45
N GLN A 89 9.87 -8.20 8.94
CA GLN A 89 11.08 -8.87 9.44
C GLN A 89 11.38 -8.50 10.91
N ARG A 90 11.02 -7.30 11.35
CA ARG A 90 11.14 -6.91 12.75
C ARG A 90 10.19 -7.72 13.61
N LEU A 91 8.95 -7.92 13.17
CA LEU A 91 7.94 -8.72 13.88
C LEU A 91 8.41 -10.16 14.15
N LEU A 92 9.17 -10.75 13.21
CA LEU A 92 9.69 -12.12 13.35
C LEU A 92 10.78 -12.26 14.43
N ARG A 93 11.36 -11.16 14.89
CA ARG A 93 12.42 -11.13 15.88
C ARG A 93 11.96 -10.72 17.28
N GLU A 94 10.74 -10.24 17.39
CA GLU A 94 10.20 -9.70 18.64
C GLU A 94 9.24 -10.69 19.31
N PRO A 95 9.16 -10.69 20.65
CA PRO A 95 8.15 -11.45 21.36
C PRO A 95 6.73 -11.03 20.96
N PRO A 96 5.76 -11.97 20.90
CA PRO A 96 4.39 -11.67 20.46
C PRO A 96 3.67 -10.58 21.27
N ALA A 97 3.99 -10.43 22.55
CA ALA A 97 3.38 -9.44 23.44
C ALA A 97 4.03 -8.04 23.36
N THR A 98 5.08 -7.86 22.56
CA THR A 98 5.75 -6.57 22.39
C THR A 98 4.79 -5.58 21.72
N LEU A 99 4.68 -4.37 22.29
CA LEU A 99 3.88 -3.29 21.70
C LEU A 99 4.57 -2.70 20.47
N LEU A 100 3.81 -2.44 19.41
CA LEU A 100 4.34 -1.90 18.15
C LEU A 100 4.96 -0.52 18.34
N GLY A 101 4.44 0.29 19.26
CA GLY A 101 4.99 1.61 19.60
C GLY A 101 6.41 1.58 20.14
N SER A 102 6.88 0.45 20.69
CA SER A 102 8.25 0.30 21.20
C SER A 102 9.27 -0.09 20.12
N ILE A 103 8.80 -0.52 18.93
CA ILE A 103 9.62 -1.02 17.83
C ILE A 103 9.40 -0.29 16.51
N VAL A 104 8.52 0.72 16.51
CA VAL A 104 8.20 1.52 15.32
C VAL A 104 9.41 2.32 14.87
N ASP A 105 9.66 2.31 13.56
CA ASP A 105 10.61 3.21 12.90
C ASP A 105 9.89 4.53 12.58
N THR A 106 10.26 5.58 13.30
CA THR A 106 9.70 6.93 13.16
C THR A 106 10.45 7.80 12.15
N ASP A 107 11.59 7.33 11.63
CA ASP A 107 12.37 8.04 10.62
C ASP A 107 11.80 7.84 9.22
N SER A 108 10.95 6.83 9.04
CA SER A 108 10.24 6.56 7.79
C SER A 108 9.23 7.68 7.52
N LYS A 109 9.51 8.47 6.48
CA LYS A 109 8.63 9.55 6.02
C LYS A 109 7.82 9.07 4.81
N GLY A 110 6.56 9.51 4.75
CA GLY A 110 5.73 9.29 3.57
C GLY A 110 6.07 10.28 2.45
N VAL A 111 5.58 9.95 1.26
CA VAL A 111 5.57 10.89 0.13
C VAL A 111 4.26 11.65 0.08
N ASN A 112 4.31 12.84 -0.53
CA ASN A 112 3.11 13.62 -0.81
C ASN A 112 2.28 12.90 -1.89
N PRO A 113 0.92 12.96 -1.84
CA PRO A 113 0.09 12.36 -2.89
C PRO A 113 0.34 12.90 -4.29
N ASP A 114 0.85 14.12 -4.43
CA ASP A 114 1.20 14.73 -5.72
C ASP A 114 2.60 14.33 -6.23
N ALA A 115 3.36 13.52 -5.47
CA ALA A 115 4.67 13.05 -5.89
C ALA A 115 4.57 12.25 -7.20
N SER A 116 5.44 12.56 -8.17
CA SER A 116 5.44 11.93 -9.49
C SER A 116 5.88 10.47 -9.46
N LEU A 117 5.49 9.70 -10.48
CA LEU A 117 5.97 8.32 -10.69
C LEU A 117 7.49 8.22 -10.60
N HIS A 118 8.22 9.20 -11.17
CA HIS A 118 9.69 9.23 -11.12
C HIS A 118 10.21 9.39 -9.69
N GLU A 119 9.64 10.28 -8.89
CA GLU A 119 10.04 10.49 -7.50
C GLU A 119 9.75 9.24 -6.66
N VAL A 120 8.55 8.66 -6.80
CA VAL A 120 8.14 7.44 -6.09
C VAL A 120 9.06 6.27 -6.45
N SER A 121 9.30 6.03 -7.75
CA SER A 121 10.16 4.93 -8.20
C SER A 121 11.61 5.10 -7.76
N SER A 122 12.13 6.32 -7.81
CA SER A 122 13.48 6.64 -7.35
C SER A 122 13.62 6.41 -5.84
N TYR A 123 12.60 6.75 -5.06
CA TYR A 123 12.59 6.56 -3.61
C TYR A 123 12.57 5.06 -3.25
N LEU A 124 11.64 4.29 -3.84
CA LEU A 124 11.56 2.84 -3.64
C LEU A 124 12.90 2.16 -3.97
N ALA A 125 13.50 2.50 -5.12
CA ALA A 125 14.77 1.93 -5.55
C ALA A 125 15.95 2.32 -4.65
N SER A 126 16.04 3.59 -4.23
CA SER A 126 17.15 4.09 -3.40
C SER A 126 17.20 3.47 -2.02
N TYR A 127 16.05 3.14 -1.46
CA TYR A 127 15.92 2.60 -0.10
C TYR A 127 15.55 1.10 -0.07
N ASN A 128 15.52 0.43 -1.23
CA ASN A 128 15.14 -0.99 -1.37
C ASN A 128 13.79 -1.30 -0.71
N MET A 129 12.81 -0.39 -0.83
CA MET A 129 11.48 -0.53 -0.24
C MET A 129 10.53 -1.27 -1.19
N LEU A 130 9.62 -2.06 -0.64
CA LEU A 130 8.55 -2.73 -1.40
C LEU A 130 7.24 -1.94 -1.41
N SER A 131 7.04 -1.06 -0.44
CA SER A 131 5.90 -0.16 -0.36
C SER A 131 6.31 1.16 0.28
N LEU A 132 5.58 2.23 -0.04
CA LEU A 132 5.88 3.60 0.38
C LEU A 132 4.60 4.28 0.85
N PRO A 133 4.54 4.77 2.11
CA PRO A 133 3.36 5.45 2.61
C PRO A 133 3.11 6.77 1.88
N VAL A 134 1.84 7.04 1.56
CA VAL A 134 1.39 8.31 1.01
C VAL A 134 0.72 9.09 2.14
N VAL A 135 1.25 10.28 2.44
CA VAL A 135 0.88 11.06 3.61
C VAL A 135 0.51 12.48 3.19
N ASP A 136 -0.62 12.99 3.69
CA ASP A 136 -1.09 14.33 3.39
C ASP A 136 -0.38 15.44 4.22
N ALA A 137 -0.72 16.69 3.94
CA ALA A 137 -0.17 17.85 4.66
C ALA A 137 -0.54 17.90 6.16
N ASN A 138 -1.55 17.13 6.58
CA ASN A 138 -1.96 16.99 7.98
C ASN A 138 -1.31 15.78 8.68
N GLU A 139 -0.29 15.19 8.05
CA GLU A 139 0.41 14.01 8.55
C GLU A 139 -0.51 12.76 8.67
N ARG A 140 -1.55 12.65 7.85
CA ARG A 140 -2.44 11.48 7.82
C ARG A 140 -2.04 10.54 6.69
N LEU A 141 -2.05 9.22 6.97
CA LEU A 141 -1.84 8.22 5.94
C LEU A 141 -3.09 8.15 5.05
N LEU A 142 -2.89 8.34 3.75
CA LEU A 142 -3.93 8.23 2.73
C LEU A 142 -3.98 6.86 2.08
N GLY A 143 -2.84 6.19 2.01
CA GLY A 143 -2.67 4.91 1.38
C GLY A 143 -1.18 4.55 1.26
N THR A 144 -0.89 3.59 0.41
CA THR A 144 0.49 3.17 0.11
C THR A 144 0.66 2.85 -1.36
N VAL A 145 1.81 3.19 -1.93
CA VAL A 145 2.22 2.77 -3.27
C VAL A 145 3.16 1.59 -3.14
N THR A 146 2.87 0.49 -3.84
CA THR A 146 3.75 -0.68 -3.86
C THR A 146 4.68 -0.65 -5.09
N VAL A 147 5.76 -1.43 -5.02
CA VAL A 147 6.65 -1.62 -6.17
C VAL A 147 5.90 -2.19 -7.38
N ASP A 148 4.88 -3.03 -7.15
CA ASP A 148 4.07 -3.63 -8.20
C ASP A 148 3.24 -2.56 -8.93
N ASP A 149 2.66 -1.61 -8.20
CA ASP A 149 1.91 -0.48 -8.78
C ASP A 149 2.82 0.38 -9.68
N VAL A 150 4.03 0.67 -9.21
CA VAL A 150 5.03 1.42 -9.99
C VAL A 150 5.43 0.66 -11.27
N LEU A 151 5.66 -0.65 -11.16
CA LEU A 151 6.01 -1.47 -12.33
C LEU A 151 4.88 -1.53 -13.35
N ASP A 152 3.64 -1.63 -12.91
CA ASP A 152 2.47 -1.59 -13.80
C ASP A 152 2.41 -0.30 -14.63
N HIS A 153 2.81 0.83 -14.04
CA HIS A 153 2.84 2.13 -14.74
C HIS A 153 4.08 2.33 -15.64
N LEU A 154 5.17 1.61 -15.37
CA LEU A 154 6.40 1.67 -16.16
C LEU A 154 6.40 0.71 -17.35
N LEU A 155 5.63 -0.37 -17.28
CA LEU A 155 5.54 -1.38 -18.33
C LEU A 155 4.51 -0.97 -19.40
N PRO A 156 4.61 -1.47 -20.64
CA PRO A 156 3.60 -1.25 -21.68
C PRO A 156 2.23 -1.74 -21.24
N GLU A 157 1.14 -1.06 -21.63
CA GLU A 157 -0.24 -1.40 -21.24
C GLU A 157 -0.64 -2.87 -21.52
N ASN A 158 -0.04 -3.50 -22.53
CA ASN A 158 -0.32 -4.88 -22.93
C ASN A 158 0.65 -5.91 -22.33
N TRP A 159 1.57 -5.53 -21.43
CA TRP A 159 2.59 -6.44 -20.94
C TRP A 159 2.04 -7.73 -20.30
N ARG A 160 0.87 -7.65 -19.65
CA ARG A 160 0.21 -8.83 -19.04
C ARG A 160 -0.31 -9.82 -20.07
N HIS A 161 -0.66 -9.36 -21.28
CA HIS A 161 -1.13 -10.22 -22.39
C HIS A 161 0.04 -10.86 -23.13
N ASP A 162 1.12 -10.12 -23.39
CA ASP A 162 2.29 -10.61 -24.12
C ASP A 162 3.04 -11.72 -23.37
N HIS A 163 3.04 -11.69 -22.03
CA HIS A 163 3.69 -12.73 -21.21
C HIS A 163 2.97 -14.08 -21.21
N ARG A 164 1.71 -14.18 -21.57
CA ARG A 164 0.99 -15.46 -21.67
C ARG A 164 1.39 -16.27 -22.91
N GLU A 165 1.86 -15.59 -23.97
CA GLU A 165 2.24 -16.25 -25.24
C GLU A 165 3.76 -16.47 -25.36
N ASN A 166 4.61 -15.67 -24.71
CA ASN A 166 6.07 -15.66 -24.88
C ASN A 166 6.86 -15.71 -23.55
N SER A 167 6.35 -16.35 -22.51
CA SER A 167 7.11 -16.45 -21.25
C SER A 167 8.36 -17.33 -21.44
N PRO A 168 9.59 -16.79 -21.31
CA PRO A 168 10.80 -17.59 -21.32
C PRO A 168 10.96 -18.43 -20.03
N VAL A 169 10.09 -18.23 -19.04
CA VAL A 169 10.06 -18.97 -17.78
C VAL A 169 8.71 -19.66 -17.66
N ALA A 170 8.58 -20.83 -18.27
CA ALA A 170 7.48 -21.72 -17.95
C ALA A 170 7.67 -22.24 -16.52
N PHE A 171 7.00 -21.63 -15.55
CA PHE A 171 6.77 -22.31 -14.27
C PHE A 171 5.83 -23.48 -14.59
N LYS A 172 6.39 -24.68 -14.72
CA LYS A 172 5.60 -25.89 -14.70
C LYS A 172 4.90 -25.99 -13.35
N THR A 173 3.62 -25.64 -13.31
CA THR A 173 2.71 -26.11 -12.26
C THR A 173 2.45 -27.59 -12.53
N GLU A 174 3.39 -28.45 -12.19
CA GLU A 174 3.12 -29.87 -11.99
C GLU A 174 2.82 -30.05 -10.49
N ASN A 175 1.55 -30.26 -10.25
CA ASN A 175 0.92 -30.98 -9.13
C ASN A 175 1.59 -30.93 -7.76
N LEU A 176 0.97 -30.20 -6.84
CA LEU A 176 0.85 -30.61 -5.43
C LEU A 176 -0.62 -30.70 -5.05
#